data_ea9ea5c0303f7c3f95a0895b4b2d18b9
#
_entry.id   ea9ea5c0303f7c3f95a0895b4b2d18b9
#
_cell.length_a   1.000
_cell.length_b   1.000
_cell.length_c   1.000
_cell.angle_alpha   90.00
_cell.angle_beta   90.00
_cell.angle_gamma   90.00
#
_symmetry.space_group_name_H-M   'P 1'
#
loop_
_entity.id
_entity.type
_entity.pdbx_description
1 polymer ?
#
loop_
_entity_poly.entity_id
_entity_poly.type
_entity_poly.pdbx_seq_one_letter_code
_entity_poly.pdbx_strand_id
1 'polypeptide(L)'
;MSTAGHRQPVSATAPGGSTMPRRRLRRLLPVLILPLLAIAAWQVAIWVAAPREWMLPSPAAVAEAGWDARERLWFHAQWTLLISVIALLITAAAGAALAYVIARSRMARLAIYPWVIVSQVIPLVALAPLLVLWLPSFAAILVLAVLMSIFPVIVAGVDGLGGTHRDLIRAARGLGASDGWAWRHVRVPAALPRLFTGLRMAAVFVVSGAVVGELVASDRGLGALTRLSAGQFETPLTFAAVVLLALIGLGLFGVVALAERLALPWTRRSTRPRSRS
;
A
#
# COMPACT_ATOMS: atom_id res chain seq x y z
N MET A 1 45.48 -64.70 15.55
CA MET A 1 46.01 -63.53 14.84
C MET A 1 45.05 -62.41 15.01
N SER A 2 45.48 -61.42 15.78
CA SER A 2 44.77 -60.29 16.28
C SER A 2 44.61 -59.20 15.23
N THR A 3 43.40 -58.67 15.04
CA THR A 3 43.19 -57.40 14.31
C THR A 3 42.54 -56.40 15.24
N ALA A 4 43.35 -55.47 15.71
CA ALA A 4 42.96 -54.36 16.57
C ALA A 4 42.10 -53.36 15.78
N GLY A 5 40.85 -53.16 16.23
CA GLY A 5 39.95 -52.09 15.77
C GLY A 5 40.38 -50.73 16.30
N HIS A 6 40.78 -49.86 15.39
CA HIS A 6 41.15 -48.48 15.67
C HIS A 6 39.85 -47.66 15.88
N ARG A 7 39.55 -47.32 17.14
CA ARG A 7 38.48 -46.36 17.50
C ARG A 7 39.02 -44.94 17.32
N GLN A 8 38.49 -44.20 16.33
CA GLN A 8 38.73 -42.75 16.22
C GLN A 8 37.94 -42.00 17.30
N PRO A 9 38.53 -40.98 17.95
CA PRO A 9 37.80 -40.15 18.92
C PRO A 9 36.84 -39.24 18.21
N VAL A 10 35.59 -39.26 18.68
CA VAL A 10 34.51 -38.29 18.29
C VAL A 10 34.89 -36.95 18.84
N SER A 11 35.27 -36.01 17.98
CA SER A 11 35.49 -34.61 18.35
C SER A 11 34.15 -33.96 18.66
N ALA A 12 33.94 -33.60 19.91
CA ALA A 12 32.83 -32.80 20.39
C ALA A 12 32.94 -31.39 19.79
N THR A 13 32.10 -31.08 18.81
CA THR A 13 31.90 -29.71 18.30
C THR A 13 31.11 -28.91 19.32
N ALA A 14 31.76 -27.89 19.86
CA ALA A 14 31.14 -26.90 20.76
C ALA A 14 29.92 -26.19 20.09
N PRO A 15 28.86 -25.82 20.84
CA PRO A 15 27.71 -25.14 20.29
C PRO A 15 28.11 -23.73 19.88
N GLY A 16 28.07 -23.47 18.56
CA GLY A 16 28.34 -22.18 17.96
C GLY A 16 27.37 -21.12 18.48
N GLY A 17 27.93 -20.07 19.06
CA GLY A 17 27.23 -18.94 19.62
C GLY A 17 26.24 -18.29 18.66
N SER A 18 25.08 -17.95 19.16
CA SER A 18 23.97 -17.29 18.49
C SER A 18 24.32 -15.86 18.02
N THR A 19 24.77 -15.71 16.79
CA THR A 19 25.04 -14.38 16.15
C THR A 19 23.82 -13.84 15.39
N MET A 20 22.63 -13.89 15.98
CA MET A 20 21.36 -13.50 15.32
C MET A 20 21.02 -11.99 15.26
N PRO A 21 21.57 -11.05 16.05
CA PRO A 21 21.11 -9.66 15.95
C PRO A 21 21.69 -8.87 14.77
N ARG A 22 22.90 -9.18 14.29
CA ARG A 22 23.60 -8.38 13.27
C ARG A 22 22.99 -8.43 11.86
N ARG A 23 22.32 -9.51 11.47
CA ARG A 23 21.69 -9.63 10.14
C ARG A 23 20.41 -8.81 10.00
N ARG A 24 19.64 -8.59 11.07
CA ARG A 24 18.43 -7.74 11.03
C ARG A 24 18.79 -6.26 10.93
N LEU A 25 19.83 -5.84 11.64
CA LEU A 25 20.30 -4.45 11.61
C LEU A 25 20.80 -4.06 10.21
N ARG A 26 21.56 -4.92 9.53
CA ARG A 26 22.03 -4.70 8.15
C ARG A 26 20.92 -4.58 7.11
N ARG A 27 19.73 -5.14 7.35
CA ARG A 27 18.57 -5.01 6.45
C ARG A 27 17.75 -3.75 6.69
N LEU A 28 17.84 -3.16 7.89
CA LEU A 28 17.15 -1.91 8.22
C LEU A 28 17.99 -0.68 7.86
N LEU A 29 19.32 -0.83 7.78
CA LEU A 29 20.23 0.25 7.43
C LEU A 29 19.83 0.98 6.13
N PRO A 30 19.63 0.31 4.97
CA PRO A 30 19.29 1.02 3.72
C PRO A 30 17.90 1.68 3.78
N VAL A 31 16.98 1.16 4.57
CA VAL A 31 15.63 1.74 4.72
C VAL A 31 15.66 3.05 5.49
N LEU A 32 16.61 3.22 6.42
CA LEU A 32 16.78 4.45 7.20
C LEU A 32 17.75 5.43 6.56
N ILE A 33 18.77 4.93 5.86
CA ILE A 33 19.80 5.79 5.23
C ILE A 33 19.19 6.64 4.11
N LEU A 34 18.33 6.07 3.27
CA LEU A 34 17.76 6.79 2.12
C LEU A 34 16.93 8.02 2.50
N PRO A 35 15.98 7.94 3.47
CA PRO A 35 15.27 9.11 3.96
C PRO A 35 16.20 10.15 4.62
N LEU A 36 17.20 9.69 5.38
CA LEU A 36 18.18 10.61 6.00
C LEU A 36 19.02 11.34 4.94
N LEU A 37 19.46 10.64 3.91
CA LEU A 37 20.16 11.25 2.78
C LEU A 37 19.27 12.24 2.02
N ALA A 38 17.99 11.94 1.85
CA ALA A 38 17.04 12.85 1.22
C ALA A 38 16.86 14.14 2.04
N ILE A 39 16.72 14.02 3.37
CA ILE A 39 16.64 15.19 4.27
C ILE A 39 17.95 15.99 4.26
N ALA A 40 19.10 15.30 4.28
CA ALA A 40 20.41 15.95 4.20
C ALA A 40 20.60 16.69 2.86
N ALA A 41 20.22 16.07 1.75
CA ALA A 41 20.27 16.68 0.42
C ALA A 41 19.34 17.91 0.33
N TRP A 42 18.14 17.82 0.91
CA TRP A 42 17.23 18.97 1.01
C TRP A 42 17.85 20.11 1.81
N GLN A 43 18.45 19.82 2.98
CA GLN A 43 19.13 20.84 3.79
C GLN A 43 20.34 21.47 3.06
N VAL A 44 21.14 20.66 2.37
CA VAL A 44 22.27 21.15 1.55
C VAL A 44 21.77 22.04 0.41
N ALA A 45 20.69 21.65 -0.26
CA ALA A 45 20.11 22.48 -1.33
C ALA A 45 19.69 23.88 -0.82
N ILE A 46 19.16 23.96 0.41
CA ILE A 46 18.80 25.22 1.04
C ILE A 46 20.05 26.07 1.33
N TRP A 47 21.12 25.47 1.84
CA TRP A 47 22.36 26.20 2.13
C TRP A 47 23.04 26.72 0.87
N VAL A 48 23.00 25.95 -0.23
CA VAL A 48 23.67 26.33 -1.50
C VAL A 48 22.84 27.35 -2.28
N ALA A 49 21.53 27.12 -2.40
CA ALA A 49 20.66 27.96 -3.22
C ALA A 49 20.08 29.16 -2.48
N ALA A 50 20.16 29.18 -1.12
CA ALA A 50 19.58 30.19 -0.23
C ALA A 50 18.19 30.70 -0.68
N PRO A 51 17.23 29.81 -0.99
CA PRO A 51 15.92 30.20 -1.44
C PRO A 51 15.19 30.96 -0.34
N ARG A 52 14.25 31.81 -0.74
CA ARG A 52 13.37 32.46 0.23
C ARG A 52 12.50 31.40 0.93
N GLU A 53 12.26 31.56 2.23
CA GLU A 53 11.57 30.60 3.06
C GLU A 53 10.14 30.24 2.55
N TRP A 54 9.44 31.20 1.96
CA TRP A 54 8.15 30.99 1.32
C TRP A 54 8.22 30.16 0.02
N MET A 55 9.40 29.95 -0.58
CA MET A 55 9.57 29.07 -1.74
C MET A 55 9.95 27.65 -1.30
N LEU A 56 10.93 27.51 -0.43
CA LEU A 56 11.41 26.23 0.06
C LEU A 56 11.84 26.35 1.52
N PRO A 57 10.99 25.93 2.46
CA PRO A 57 11.31 25.98 3.89
C PRO A 57 12.37 24.96 4.26
N SER A 58 13.10 25.21 5.34
CA SER A 58 14.02 24.23 5.90
C SER A 58 13.28 23.08 6.58
N PRO A 59 13.87 21.86 6.66
CA PRO A 59 13.30 20.77 7.44
C PRO A 59 12.99 21.14 8.90
N ALA A 60 13.83 22.02 9.49
CA ALA A 60 13.61 22.54 10.84
C ALA A 60 12.36 23.42 10.92
N ALA A 61 12.21 24.39 9.99
CA ALA A 61 11.01 25.24 9.91
C ALA A 61 9.73 24.44 9.69
N VAL A 62 9.79 23.37 8.88
CA VAL A 62 8.65 22.47 8.69
C VAL A 62 8.29 21.73 9.98
N ALA A 63 9.29 21.25 10.73
CA ALA A 63 9.06 20.56 12.01
C ALA A 63 8.48 21.52 13.08
N GLU A 64 9.00 22.74 13.16
CA GLU A 64 8.53 23.79 14.06
C GLU A 64 7.08 24.19 13.74
N ALA A 65 6.78 24.55 12.49
CA ALA A 65 5.44 24.88 12.03
C ALA A 65 4.45 23.70 12.26
N GLY A 66 4.93 22.47 12.07
CA GLY A 66 4.15 21.25 12.35
C GLY A 66 3.83 21.09 13.82
N TRP A 67 4.77 21.42 14.71
CA TRP A 67 4.57 21.36 16.15
C TRP A 67 3.61 22.46 16.65
N ASP A 68 3.81 23.66 16.19
CA ASP A 68 3.01 24.83 16.58
C ASP A 68 1.55 24.69 16.13
N ALA A 69 1.35 24.18 14.90
CA ALA A 69 0.03 23.94 14.35
C ALA A 69 -0.51 22.50 14.59
N ARG A 70 0.04 21.74 15.56
CA ARG A 70 -0.31 20.33 15.78
C ARG A 70 -1.78 20.06 15.98
N GLU A 71 -2.52 20.95 16.67
CA GLU A 71 -3.95 20.82 16.89
C GLU A 71 -4.74 21.00 15.60
N ARG A 72 -4.35 21.99 14.78
CA ARG A 72 -4.94 22.26 13.47
C ARG A 72 -4.65 21.09 12.52
N LEU A 73 -3.41 20.61 12.48
CA LEU A 73 -3.00 19.42 11.69
C LEU A 73 -3.80 18.18 12.11
N TRP A 74 -3.93 17.94 13.41
CA TRP A 74 -4.68 16.80 13.95
C TRP A 74 -6.17 16.86 13.56
N PHE A 75 -6.80 18.03 13.69
CA PHE A 75 -8.20 18.24 13.29
C PHE A 75 -8.41 17.89 11.81
N HIS A 76 -7.53 18.35 10.94
CA HIS A 76 -7.63 18.06 9.50
C HIS A 76 -7.24 16.60 9.18
N ALA A 77 -6.24 16.03 9.86
CA ALA A 77 -5.79 14.67 9.66
C ALA A 77 -6.86 13.62 9.95
N GLN A 78 -7.64 13.82 11.01
CA GLN A 78 -8.76 12.92 11.36
C GLN A 78 -9.78 12.81 10.22
N TRP A 79 -10.08 13.90 9.54
CA TRP A 79 -11.03 13.94 8.43
C TRP A 79 -10.49 13.18 7.22
N THR A 80 -9.26 13.46 6.80
CA THR A 80 -8.60 12.75 5.70
C THR A 80 -8.46 11.25 6.02
N LEU A 81 -8.11 10.90 7.25
CA LEU A 81 -7.99 9.51 7.68
C LEU A 81 -9.34 8.79 7.64
N LEU A 82 -10.41 9.42 8.14
CA LEU A 82 -11.76 8.87 8.11
C LEU A 82 -12.20 8.55 6.67
N ILE A 83 -12.08 9.53 5.76
CA ILE A 83 -12.45 9.35 4.36
C ILE A 83 -11.59 8.25 3.73
N SER A 84 -10.28 8.26 3.97
CA SER A 84 -9.35 7.26 3.41
C SER A 84 -9.67 5.84 3.89
N VAL A 85 -10.02 5.66 5.16
CA VAL A 85 -10.41 4.35 5.70
C VAL A 85 -11.71 3.87 5.09
N ILE A 86 -12.75 4.72 5.03
CA ILE A 86 -14.04 4.36 4.43
C ILE A 86 -13.84 4.02 2.94
N ALA A 87 -13.12 4.86 2.20
CA ALA A 87 -12.84 4.62 0.79
C ALA A 87 -12.03 3.33 0.55
N LEU A 88 -11.05 3.03 1.42
CA LEU A 88 -10.27 1.78 1.34
C LEU A 88 -11.14 0.55 1.56
N LEU A 89 -12.06 0.58 2.51
CA LEU A 89 -13.00 -0.52 2.77
C LEU A 89 -13.95 -0.73 1.59
N ILE A 90 -14.50 0.35 1.02
CA ILE A 90 -15.34 0.28 -0.19
C ILE A 90 -14.52 -0.26 -1.36
N THR A 91 -13.33 0.25 -1.57
CA THR A 91 -12.40 -0.21 -2.62
C THR A 91 -12.05 -1.68 -2.47
N ALA A 92 -11.79 -2.14 -1.26
CA ALA A 92 -11.49 -3.56 -0.99
C ALA A 92 -12.69 -4.45 -1.34
N ALA A 93 -13.88 -4.09 -0.87
CA ALA A 93 -15.09 -4.87 -1.11
C ALA A 93 -15.51 -4.84 -2.59
N ALA A 94 -15.67 -3.66 -3.17
CA ALA A 94 -16.14 -3.48 -4.54
C ALA A 94 -15.08 -3.97 -5.56
N GLY A 95 -13.80 -3.67 -5.33
CA GLY A 95 -12.71 -4.10 -6.21
C GLY A 95 -12.54 -5.62 -6.21
N ALA A 96 -12.59 -6.27 -5.04
CA ALA A 96 -12.53 -7.73 -4.95
C ALA A 96 -13.77 -8.41 -5.57
N ALA A 97 -14.96 -7.87 -5.34
CA ALA A 97 -16.20 -8.37 -5.96
C ALA A 97 -16.17 -8.26 -7.49
N LEU A 98 -15.74 -7.12 -8.00
CA LEU A 98 -15.64 -6.89 -9.45
C LEU A 98 -14.56 -7.77 -10.08
N ALA A 99 -13.39 -7.93 -9.42
CA ALA A 99 -12.35 -8.85 -9.85
C ALA A 99 -12.86 -10.30 -9.91
N TYR A 100 -13.64 -10.72 -8.89
CA TYR A 100 -14.25 -12.03 -8.86
C TYR A 100 -15.20 -12.25 -10.05
N VAL A 101 -16.11 -11.30 -10.32
CA VAL A 101 -17.07 -11.38 -11.44
C VAL A 101 -16.33 -11.45 -12.79
N ILE A 102 -15.34 -10.59 -13.00
CA ILE A 102 -14.52 -10.54 -14.23
C ILE A 102 -13.76 -11.87 -14.42
N ALA A 103 -13.16 -12.41 -13.36
CA ALA A 103 -12.38 -13.63 -13.45
C ALA A 103 -13.25 -14.89 -13.63
N ARG A 104 -14.50 -14.87 -13.12
CA ARG A 104 -15.42 -16.02 -13.15
C ARG A 104 -16.07 -16.21 -14.50
N SER A 105 -16.29 -15.15 -15.27
CA SER A 105 -17.04 -15.16 -16.54
C SER A 105 -16.22 -14.63 -17.70
N ARG A 106 -16.14 -15.41 -18.79
CA ARG A 106 -15.49 -14.95 -20.04
C ARG A 106 -16.20 -13.73 -20.64
N MET A 107 -17.55 -13.70 -20.55
CA MET A 107 -18.33 -12.54 -21.03
C MET A 107 -18.05 -11.31 -20.18
N ALA A 108 -18.03 -11.43 -18.84
CA ALA A 108 -17.68 -10.31 -17.96
C ALA A 108 -16.26 -9.79 -18.22
N ARG A 109 -15.31 -10.68 -18.48
CA ARG A 109 -13.94 -10.31 -18.85
C ARG A 109 -13.90 -9.51 -20.15
N LEU A 110 -14.62 -9.92 -21.17
CA LEU A 110 -14.64 -9.24 -22.47
C LEU A 110 -15.43 -7.92 -22.41
N ALA A 111 -16.50 -7.87 -21.62
CA ALA A 111 -17.36 -6.71 -21.52
C ALA A 111 -16.86 -5.64 -20.53
N ILE A 112 -16.33 -6.03 -19.37
CA ILE A 112 -16.02 -5.09 -18.27
C ILE A 112 -14.53 -4.72 -18.24
N TYR A 113 -13.62 -5.69 -18.41
CA TYR A 113 -12.19 -5.47 -18.18
C TYR A 113 -11.57 -4.39 -19.08
N PRO A 114 -11.94 -4.26 -20.38
CA PRO A 114 -11.46 -3.15 -21.21
C PRO A 114 -11.84 -1.78 -20.63
N TRP A 115 -13.04 -1.63 -20.10
CA TRP A 115 -13.49 -0.37 -19.52
C TRP A 115 -12.77 -0.02 -18.22
N VAL A 116 -12.40 -1.04 -17.44
CA VAL A 116 -11.53 -0.84 -16.26
C VAL A 116 -10.18 -0.26 -16.67
N ILE A 117 -9.61 -0.70 -17.79
CA ILE A 117 -8.35 -0.14 -18.32
C ILE A 117 -8.57 1.27 -18.88
N VAL A 118 -9.61 1.47 -19.69
CA VAL A 118 -9.93 2.78 -20.29
C VAL A 118 -10.20 3.84 -19.21
N SER A 119 -10.81 3.47 -18.09
CA SER A 119 -11.06 4.40 -16.98
C SER A 119 -9.77 5.06 -16.42
N GLN A 120 -8.61 4.44 -16.61
CA GLN A 120 -7.32 5.01 -16.17
C GLN A 120 -6.74 6.04 -17.15
N VAL A 121 -7.26 6.09 -18.38
CA VAL A 121 -6.85 7.12 -19.36
C VAL A 121 -7.49 8.46 -19.02
N ILE A 122 -8.66 8.43 -18.37
CA ILE A 122 -9.36 9.65 -17.96
C ILE A 122 -8.62 10.26 -16.77
N PRO A 123 -8.19 11.54 -16.85
CA PRO A 123 -7.56 12.21 -15.72
C PRO A 123 -8.58 12.43 -14.59
N LEU A 124 -8.61 11.50 -13.62
CA LEU A 124 -9.60 11.51 -12.52
C LEU A 124 -9.61 12.82 -11.73
N VAL A 125 -8.48 13.51 -11.66
CA VAL A 125 -8.38 14.85 -11.04
C VAL A 125 -9.31 15.86 -11.72
N ALA A 126 -9.46 15.78 -13.05
CA ALA A 126 -10.35 16.67 -13.80
C ALA A 126 -11.85 16.39 -13.52
N LEU A 127 -12.19 15.22 -12.99
CA LEU A 127 -13.56 14.91 -12.58
C LEU A 127 -13.94 15.53 -11.24
N ALA A 128 -12.99 15.95 -10.41
CA ALA A 128 -13.27 16.46 -9.07
C ALA A 128 -14.27 17.61 -9.07
N PRO A 129 -14.15 18.68 -9.89
CA PRO A 129 -15.14 19.76 -9.94
C PRO A 129 -16.53 19.29 -10.38
N LEU A 130 -16.62 18.33 -11.29
CA LEU A 130 -17.91 17.80 -11.77
C LEU A 130 -18.60 16.98 -10.69
N LEU A 131 -17.84 16.17 -9.93
CA LEU A 131 -18.41 15.40 -8.83
C LEU A 131 -19.01 16.30 -7.75
N VAL A 132 -18.35 17.43 -7.45
CA VAL A 132 -18.86 18.41 -6.46
C VAL A 132 -20.14 19.10 -6.94
N LEU A 133 -20.30 19.26 -8.25
CA LEU A 133 -21.53 19.82 -8.82
C LEU A 133 -22.74 18.89 -8.63
N TRP A 134 -22.51 17.57 -8.64
CA TRP A 134 -23.58 16.57 -8.61
C TRP A 134 -23.81 15.94 -7.24
N LEU A 135 -22.80 15.94 -6.37
CA LEU A 135 -22.80 15.24 -5.10
C LEU A 135 -22.45 16.19 -3.95
N PRO A 136 -22.97 15.95 -2.73
CA PRO A 136 -22.46 16.60 -1.53
C PRO A 136 -20.95 16.38 -1.38
N SER A 137 -20.24 17.39 -0.85
CA SER A 137 -18.76 17.39 -0.77
C SER A 137 -18.18 16.09 -0.22
N PHE A 138 -18.74 15.56 0.88
CA PHE A 138 -18.27 14.27 1.45
C PHE A 138 -18.36 13.12 0.46
N ALA A 139 -19.51 13.00 -0.24
CA ALA A 139 -19.73 11.93 -1.21
C ALA A 139 -18.82 12.09 -2.45
N ALA A 140 -18.62 13.32 -2.92
CA ALA A 140 -17.73 13.63 -4.04
C ALA A 140 -16.28 13.20 -3.74
N ILE A 141 -15.77 13.56 -2.56
CA ILE A 141 -14.42 13.19 -2.11
C ILE A 141 -14.29 11.66 -1.99
N LEU A 142 -15.30 11.01 -1.39
CA LEU A 142 -15.31 9.57 -1.20
C LEU A 142 -15.32 8.82 -2.53
N VAL A 143 -16.17 9.24 -3.48
CA VAL A 143 -16.23 8.66 -4.83
C VAL A 143 -14.90 8.82 -5.54
N LEU A 144 -14.28 9.99 -5.49
CA LEU A 144 -12.99 10.25 -6.11
C LEU A 144 -11.88 9.37 -5.51
N ALA A 145 -11.84 9.24 -4.18
CA ALA A 145 -10.89 8.38 -3.49
C ALA A 145 -11.05 6.90 -3.89
N VAL A 146 -12.30 6.42 -4.00
CA VAL A 146 -12.59 5.06 -4.46
C VAL A 146 -12.20 4.86 -5.92
N LEU A 147 -12.57 5.79 -6.81
CA LEU A 147 -12.24 5.69 -8.25
C LEU A 147 -10.73 5.64 -8.49
N MET A 148 -9.93 6.46 -7.76
CA MET A 148 -8.47 6.45 -7.89
C MET A 148 -7.82 5.17 -7.34
N SER A 149 -8.44 4.51 -6.37
CA SER A 149 -7.84 3.38 -5.66
C SER A 149 -8.34 2.00 -6.10
N ILE A 150 -9.49 1.91 -6.80
CA ILE A 150 -10.13 0.61 -7.10
C ILE A 150 -9.39 -0.20 -8.18
N PHE A 151 -8.77 0.48 -9.13
CA PHE A 151 -8.11 -0.15 -10.28
C PHE A 151 -7.04 -1.20 -9.90
N PRO A 152 -6.05 -0.89 -9.04
CA PRO A 152 -5.04 -1.87 -8.67
C PRO A 152 -5.62 -3.11 -7.98
N VAL A 153 -6.73 -2.97 -7.25
CA VAL A 153 -7.42 -4.10 -6.60
C VAL A 153 -8.06 -5.01 -7.66
N ILE A 154 -8.75 -4.42 -8.63
CA ILE A 154 -9.40 -5.17 -9.72
C ILE A 154 -8.35 -5.93 -10.53
N VAL A 155 -7.30 -5.26 -10.99
CA VAL A 155 -6.26 -5.87 -11.84
C VAL A 155 -5.55 -6.99 -11.09
N ALA A 156 -5.07 -6.73 -9.86
CA ALA A 156 -4.40 -7.73 -9.05
C ALA A 156 -5.30 -8.92 -8.70
N GLY A 157 -6.59 -8.66 -8.46
CA GLY A 157 -7.58 -9.71 -8.20
C GLY A 157 -7.86 -10.57 -9.43
N VAL A 158 -8.05 -9.97 -10.61
CA VAL A 158 -8.25 -10.69 -11.87
C VAL A 158 -7.03 -11.54 -12.21
N ASP A 159 -5.83 -10.98 -12.09
CA ASP A 159 -4.56 -11.69 -12.33
C ASP A 159 -4.33 -12.81 -11.31
N GLY A 160 -4.70 -12.56 -10.05
CA GLY A 160 -4.62 -13.56 -9.00
C GLY A 160 -5.50 -14.77 -9.28
N LEU A 161 -6.77 -14.53 -9.59
CA LEU A 161 -7.76 -15.59 -9.89
C LEU A 161 -7.48 -16.29 -11.21
N GLY A 162 -6.98 -15.57 -12.23
CA GLY A 162 -6.62 -16.13 -13.54
C GLY A 162 -5.28 -16.89 -13.55
N GLY A 163 -4.34 -16.49 -12.69
CA GLY A 163 -2.99 -17.02 -12.63
C GLY A 163 -2.79 -18.29 -11.80
N THR A 164 -3.87 -18.90 -11.29
CA THR A 164 -3.78 -20.16 -10.55
C THR A 164 -3.27 -21.28 -11.45
N HIS A 165 -2.26 -22.03 -11.01
CA HIS A 165 -1.67 -23.12 -11.76
C HIS A 165 -2.74 -24.13 -12.22
N ARG A 166 -2.77 -24.38 -13.53
CA ARG A 166 -3.75 -25.32 -14.16
C ARG A 166 -3.63 -26.73 -13.60
N ASP A 167 -2.43 -27.12 -13.19
CA ASP A 167 -2.18 -28.45 -12.66
C ASP A 167 -2.84 -28.67 -11.29
N LEU A 168 -2.90 -27.65 -10.43
CA LEU A 168 -3.66 -27.73 -9.17
C LEU A 168 -5.15 -27.93 -9.41
N ILE A 169 -5.70 -27.28 -10.45
CA ILE A 169 -7.11 -27.42 -10.81
C ILE A 169 -7.36 -28.80 -11.42
N ARG A 170 -6.47 -29.32 -12.27
CA ARG A 170 -6.56 -30.67 -12.84
C ARG A 170 -6.48 -31.72 -11.74
N ALA A 171 -5.55 -31.59 -10.80
CA ALA A 171 -5.41 -32.50 -9.67
C ALA A 171 -6.68 -32.52 -8.81
N ALA A 172 -7.25 -31.35 -8.47
CA ALA A 172 -8.48 -31.27 -7.71
C ALA A 172 -9.65 -31.98 -8.44
N ARG A 173 -9.79 -31.78 -9.76
CA ARG A 173 -10.80 -32.45 -10.58
C ARG A 173 -10.58 -33.96 -10.69
N GLY A 174 -9.32 -34.41 -10.80
CA GLY A 174 -8.95 -35.81 -10.80
C GLY A 174 -9.33 -36.54 -9.49
N LEU A 175 -9.42 -35.79 -8.38
CA LEU A 175 -9.89 -36.26 -7.08
C LEU A 175 -11.42 -36.10 -6.90
N GLY A 176 -12.17 -35.77 -7.96
CA GLY A 176 -13.64 -35.67 -7.92
C GLY A 176 -14.16 -34.28 -7.48
N ALA A 177 -13.32 -33.27 -7.37
CA ALA A 177 -13.80 -31.94 -7.00
C ALA A 177 -14.61 -31.27 -8.14
N SER A 178 -15.76 -30.69 -7.79
CA SER A 178 -16.57 -29.90 -8.72
C SER A 178 -15.86 -28.58 -9.05
N ASP A 179 -16.24 -27.96 -10.20
CA ASP A 179 -15.69 -26.67 -10.61
C ASP A 179 -15.91 -25.56 -9.58
N GLY A 180 -17.08 -25.55 -8.93
CA GLY A 180 -17.38 -24.61 -7.84
C GLY A 180 -16.50 -24.81 -6.61
N TRP A 181 -16.24 -26.07 -6.26
CA TRP A 181 -15.35 -26.42 -5.16
C TRP A 181 -13.90 -25.98 -5.45
N ALA A 182 -13.39 -26.33 -6.64
CA ALA A 182 -12.04 -25.97 -7.06
C ALA A 182 -11.87 -24.43 -7.13
N TRP A 183 -12.92 -23.71 -7.56
CA TRP A 183 -12.91 -22.26 -7.56
C TRP A 183 -12.77 -21.69 -6.14
N ARG A 184 -13.61 -22.14 -5.21
CA ARG A 184 -13.68 -21.59 -3.85
C ARG A 184 -12.49 -22.00 -2.98
N HIS A 185 -12.01 -23.25 -3.10
CA HIS A 185 -11.00 -23.82 -2.21
C HIS A 185 -9.58 -23.81 -2.79
N VAL A 186 -9.43 -23.63 -4.11
CA VAL A 186 -8.11 -23.58 -4.75
C VAL A 186 -7.83 -22.20 -5.32
N ARG A 187 -8.69 -21.68 -6.22
CA ARG A 187 -8.41 -20.41 -6.91
C ARG A 187 -8.46 -19.20 -5.99
N VAL A 188 -9.52 -19.06 -5.19
CA VAL A 188 -9.69 -17.90 -4.31
C VAL A 188 -8.55 -17.81 -3.30
N PRO A 189 -8.19 -18.85 -2.52
CA PRO A 189 -7.07 -18.80 -1.60
C PRO A 189 -5.71 -18.54 -2.28
N ALA A 190 -5.50 -19.09 -3.48
CA ALA A 190 -4.28 -18.86 -4.25
C ALA A 190 -4.17 -17.44 -4.79
N ALA A 191 -5.30 -16.74 -5.00
CA ALA A 191 -5.34 -15.37 -5.50
C ALA A 191 -5.13 -14.32 -4.38
N LEU A 192 -5.42 -14.65 -3.12
CA LEU A 192 -5.38 -13.71 -2.00
C LEU A 192 -4.06 -12.93 -1.88
N PRO A 193 -2.86 -13.54 -2.03
CA PRO A 193 -1.61 -12.79 -1.93
C PRO A 193 -1.51 -11.66 -2.97
N ARG A 194 -1.98 -11.90 -4.20
CA ARG A 194 -2.01 -10.87 -5.26
C ARG A 194 -3.07 -9.81 -4.97
N LEU A 195 -4.23 -10.21 -4.47
CA LEU A 195 -5.27 -9.26 -4.06
C LEU A 195 -4.76 -8.31 -2.98
N PHE A 196 -4.05 -8.82 -1.97
CA PHE A 196 -3.43 -7.99 -0.94
C PHE A 196 -2.34 -7.07 -1.51
N THR A 197 -1.63 -7.48 -2.56
CA THR A 197 -0.71 -6.60 -3.27
C THR A 197 -1.46 -5.42 -3.90
N GLY A 198 -2.59 -5.67 -4.56
CA GLY A 198 -3.47 -4.61 -5.07
C GLY A 198 -4.02 -3.70 -3.97
N LEU A 199 -4.45 -4.28 -2.83
CA LEU A 199 -4.94 -3.52 -1.68
C LEU A 199 -3.87 -2.62 -1.05
N ARG A 200 -2.60 -3.05 -0.99
CA ARG A 200 -1.51 -2.21 -0.51
C ARG A 200 -1.28 -1.00 -1.42
N MET A 201 -1.37 -1.18 -2.74
CA MET A 201 -1.31 -0.07 -3.69
C MET A 201 -2.53 0.85 -3.52
N ALA A 202 -3.72 0.28 -3.37
CA ALA A 202 -4.94 1.04 -3.15
C ALA A 202 -4.87 1.89 -1.86
N ALA A 203 -4.24 1.40 -0.80
CA ALA A 203 -4.06 2.14 0.45
C ALA A 203 -3.27 3.46 0.28
N VAL A 204 -2.36 3.52 -0.70
CA VAL A 204 -1.64 4.76 -1.05
C VAL A 204 -2.51 5.64 -1.94
N PHE A 205 -3.13 5.06 -2.98
CA PHE A 205 -3.94 5.82 -3.93
C PHE A 205 -5.21 6.41 -3.31
N VAL A 206 -5.78 5.77 -2.29
CA VAL A 206 -6.97 6.30 -1.61
C VAL A 206 -6.70 7.64 -0.91
N VAL A 207 -5.51 7.79 -0.31
CA VAL A 207 -5.11 9.06 0.31
C VAL A 207 -4.93 10.14 -0.76
N SER A 208 -4.27 9.81 -1.88
CA SER A 208 -4.13 10.75 -3.00
C SER A 208 -5.49 11.20 -3.55
N GLY A 209 -6.44 10.27 -3.70
CA GLY A 209 -7.79 10.58 -4.14
C GLY A 209 -8.56 11.45 -3.15
N ALA A 210 -8.45 11.17 -1.85
CA ALA A 210 -9.04 11.98 -0.79
C ALA A 210 -8.51 13.41 -0.83
N VAL A 211 -7.17 13.58 -0.92
CA VAL A 211 -6.52 14.89 -1.00
C VAL A 211 -7.00 15.69 -2.20
N VAL A 212 -7.06 15.08 -3.40
CA VAL A 212 -7.54 15.76 -4.61
C VAL A 212 -8.99 16.23 -4.43
N GLY A 213 -9.84 15.40 -3.84
CA GLY A 213 -11.23 15.79 -3.53
C GLY A 213 -11.31 16.91 -2.49
N GLU A 214 -10.50 16.84 -1.43
CA GLU A 214 -10.43 17.86 -0.38
C GLU A 214 -9.93 19.21 -0.90
N LEU A 215 -8.96 19.22 -1.83
CA LEU A 215 -8.46 20.43 -2.48
C LEU A 215 -9.55 21.20 -3.20
N VAL A 216 -10.54 20.50 -3.77
CA VAL A 216 -11.60 21.11 -4.59
C VAL A 216 -12.88 21.35 -3.79
N ALA A 217 -13.24 20.43 -2.89
CA ALA A 217 -14.59 20.30 -2.36
C ALA A 217 -14.73 20.51 -0.86
N SER A 218 -13.65 20.76 -0.11
CA SER A 218 -13.71 20.72 1.35
C SER A 218 -13.04 21.89 2.03
N ASP A 219 -13.60 22.27 3.20
CA ASP A 219 -12.93 23.14 4.17
C ASP A 219 -12.24 22.35 5.29
N ARG A 220 -12.36 21.00 5.25
CA ARG A 220 -11.76 20.07 6.21
C ARG A 220 -10.86 19.08 5.47
N GLY A 221 -9.91 18.51 6.19
CA GLY A 221 -8.93 17.59 5.64
C GLY A 221 -7.58 18.25 5.36
N LEU A 222 -6.54 17.42 5.29
CA LEU A 222 -5.17 17.89 5.05
C LEU A 222 -5.01 18.49 3.64
N GLY A 223 -5.76 18.00 2.65
CA GLY A 223 -5.79 18.59 1.32
C GLY A 223 -6.34 20.02 1.34
N ALA A 224 -7.44 20.26 2.06
CA ALA A 224 -7.96 21.62 2.26
C ALA A 224 -6.94 22.50 3.01
N LEU A 225 -6.29 21.96 4.04
CA LEU A 225 -5.27 22.69 4.79
C LEU A 225 -4.09 23.06 3.89
N THR A 226 -3.59 22.17 3.02
CA THR A 226 -2.51 22.48 2.07
C THR A 226 -2.90 23.61 1.12
N ARG A 227 -4.15 23.62 0.63
CA ARG A 227 -4.66 24.72 -0.22
C ARG A 227 -4.70 26.05 0.51
N LEU A 228 -5.21 26.06 1.76
CA LEU A 228 -5.36 27.25 2.55
C LEU A 228 -3.98 27.85 2.96
N SER A 229 -3.08 27.01 3.49
CA SER A 229 -1.75 27.44 3.92
C SER A 229 -0.88 27.89 2.74
N ALA A 230 -0.97 27.21 1.58
CA ALA A 230 -0.28 27.66 0.38
C ALA A 230 -0.80 29.01 -0.11
N GLY A 231 -2.10 29.25 -0.06
CA GLY A 231 -2.70 30.54 -0.42
C GLY A 231 -2.32 31.70 0.53
N GLN A 232 -1.91 31.37 1.76
CA GLN A 232 -1.46 32.32 2.77
C GLN A 232 0.07 32.47 2.83
N PHE A 233 0.79 31.79 1.94
CA PHE A 233 2.26 31.70 1.94
C PHE A 233 2.85 31.08 3.23
N GLU A 234 2.05 30.32 3.99
CA GLU A 234 2.49 29.50 5.12
C GLU A 234 3.13 28.18 4.60
N THR A 235 4.16 28.30 3.79
CA THR A 235 4.81 27.17 3.12
C THR A 235 5.33 26.11 4.09
N PRO A 236 5.93 26.43 5.25
CA PRO A 236 6.32 25.44 6.24
C PRO A 236 5.15 24.57 6.71
N LEU A 237 3.97 25.16 6.96
CA LEU A 237 2.77 24.43 7.36
C LEU A 237 2.23 23.56 6.21
N THR A 238 2.28 24.06 4.97
CA THR A 238 1.92 23.27 3.78
C THR A 238 2.77 22.00 3.69
N PHE A 239 4.10 22.11 3.85
CA PHE A 239 5.00 20.96 3.87
C PHE A 239 4.73 20.03 5.04
N ALA A 240 4.44 20.53 6.23
CA ALA A 240 4.08 19.73 7.39
C ALA A 240 2.80 18.90 7.13
N ALA A 241 1.79 19.51 6.49
CA ALA A 241 0.58 18.79 6.09
C ALA A 241 0.87 17.70 5.05
N VAL A 242 1.72 17.96 4.06
CA VAL A 242 2.14 16.95 3.05
C VAL A 242 2.91 15.80 3.70
N VAL A 243 3.81 16.09 4.65
CA VAL A 243 4.50 15.02 5.41
C VAL A 243 3.49 14.17 6.18
N LEU A 244 2.50 14.78 6.82
CA LEU A 244 1.47 14.04 7.56
C LEU A 244 0.60 13.19 6.62
N LEU A 245 0.28 13.67 5.41
CA LEU A 245 -0.40 12.89 4.37
C LEU A 245 0.42 11.66 3.97
N ALA A 246 1.73 11.81 3.78
CA ALA A 246 2.61 10.69 3.47
C ALA A 246 2.65 9.67 4.62
N LEU A 247 2.65 10.12 5.87
CA LEU A 247 2.58 9.24 7.05
C LEU A 247 1.25 8.49 7.14
N ILE A 248 0.13 9.13 6.82
CA ILE A 248 -1.19 8.47 6.75
C ILE A 248 -1.18 7.38 5.66
N GLY A 249 -0.69 7.70 4.47
CA GLY A 249 -0.60 6.71 3.38
C GLY A 249 0.29 5.52 3.72
N LEU A 250 1.46 5.79 4.32
CA LEU A 250 2.38 4.75 4.79
C LEU A 250 1.76 3.92 5.94
N GLY A 251 1.03 4.56 6.84
CA GLY A 251 0.29 3.91 7.91
C GLY A 251 -0.77 2.94 7.38
N LEU A 252 -1.61 3.39 6.44
CA LEU A 252 -2.63 2.55 5.80
C LEU A 252 -2.00 1.38 5.02
N PHE A 253 -0.92 1.64 4.27
CA PHE A 253 -0.14 0.58 3.61
C PHE A 253 0.36 -0.44 4.64
N GLY A 254 0.89 0.02 5.77
CA GLY A 254 1.37 -0.83 6.86
C GLY A 254 0.25 -1.67 7.48
N VAL A 255 -0.93 -1.08 7.70
CA VAL A 255 -2.11 -1.78 8.22
C VAL A 255 -2.55 -2.89 7.26
N VAL A 256 -2.64 -2.60 5.96
CA VAL A 256 -2.98 -3.63 4.93
C VAL A 256 -1.90 -4.72 4.88
N ALA A 257 -0.62 -4.36 4.96
CA ALA A 257 0.48 -5.33 4.99
C ALA A 257 0.44 -6.20 6.26
N LEU A 258 0.02 -5.64 7.38
CA LEU A 258 -0.18 -6.40 8.61
C LEU A 258 -1.38 -7.34 8.49
N ALA A 259 -2.51 -6.85 7.97
CA ALA A 259 -3.69 -7.66 7.69
C ALA A 259 -3.37 -8.84 6.77
N GLU A 260 -2.60 -8.63 5.69
CA GLU A 260 -2.11 -9.70 4.84
C GLU A 260 -1.32 -10.74 5.62
N ARG A 261 -0.38 -10.30 6.46
CA ARG A 261 0.46 -11.20 7.27
C ARG A 261 -0.35 -12.04 8.23
N LEU A 262 -1.43 -11.52 8.76
CA LEU A 262 -2.32 -12.22 9.69
C LEU A 262 -3.28 -13.16 8.95
N ALA A 263 -3.80 -12.72 7.80
CA ALA A 263 -4.76 -13.50 6.99
C ALA A 263 -4.10 -14.64 6.20
N LEU A 264 -2.80 -14.54 5.85
CA LEU A 264 -2.09 -15.46 4.95
C LEU A 264 -0.87 -16.14 5.61
N PRO A 265 -1.03 -16.88 6.71
CA PRO A 265 0.10 -17.51 7.40
C PRO A 265 0.83 -18.58 6.56
N TRP A 266 0.14 -19.17 5.57
CA TRP A 266 0.68 -20.23 4.71
C TRP A 266 1.70 -19.72 3.67
N THR A 267 1.68 -18.45 3.28
CA THR A 267 2.63 -17.87 2.32
C THR A 267 4.05 -17.80 2.87
N ARG A 268 4.22 -17.79 4.20
CA ARG A 268 5.52 -17.72 4.86
C ARG A 268 6.32 -19.03 4.79
N ARG A 269 5.66 -20.18 4.57
CA ARG A 269 6.31 -21.48 4.57
C ARG A 269 7.04 -21.80 3.26
N SER A 270 6.70 -21.13 2.15
CA SER A 270 7.27 -21.40 0.83
C SER A 270 8.63 -20.72 0.57
N THR A 271 9.08 -19.79 1.44
CA THR A 271 10.35 -19.07 1.30
C THR A 271 11.53 -19.70 2.03
N ARG A 272 11.37 -20.88 2.64
CA ARG A 272 12.55 -21.62 3.14
C ARG A 272 13.23 -22.31 1.95
N PRO A 273 14.50 -21.99 1.64
CA PRO A 273 15.23 -22.75 0.63
C PRO A 273 15.27 -24.21 1.06
N ARG A 274 14.78 -25.11 0.20
CA ARG A 274 15.08 -26.54 0.34
C ARG A 274 16.59 -26.67 0.26
N SER A 275 17.22 -26.97 1.39
CA SER A 275 18.60 -27.43 1.39
C SER A 275 18.64 -28.65 0.47
N ARG A 276 19.29 -28.51 -0.69
CA ARG A 276 19.65 -29.66 -1.53
C ARG A 276 20.60 -30.52 -0.70
N SER A 277 20.11 -31.64 -0.24
CA SER A 277 20.96 -32.79 0.19
C SER A 277 21.44 -33.50 -1.03
#